data_9ca95d6720dd99ce07d9dae62905a9b4
#
_entry.id   9ca95d6720dd99ce07d9dae62905a9b4
#
_cell.length_a   1.000
_cell.length_b   1.000
_cell.length_c   1.000
_cell.angle_alpha   90.00
_cell.angle_beta   90.00
_cell.angle_gamma   90.00
#
_symmetry.space_group_name_H-M   'P 1'
#
loop_
_entity.id
_entity.type
_entity.pdbx_description
1 polymer ?
#
loop_
_entity_poly.entity_id
_entity_poly.type
_entity_poly.pdbx_seq_one_letter_code
_entity_poly.pdbx_strand_id
1 'polypeptide(L)'
;MTTLKASAARVDAMLAYYVGLADDQESGCGHGPVDYYLDPDEPPGRWRGQGRGALGLDGPVTGGDLRALLDGRHPRSGERLGRRFGDVSVRGFDATISAPKSVSVLWALTPDPWVRAEVLAAHDAAVDAALGWFEHHGAVTRRGCDGIHQVDTAGITAAVFRQHTSRTIDPQLHSHVVISAKVQDGTGTWLALDARFLKYQQRTIGWVYDAALRAELTTRLGVGWHDRGDCVFDLDCVPESVREAFSERSTQVDAKLAELVRRWAAEHDDADPEPRVLARLQRAAAVASRPAKVNGFDPAELHSHWTAEAHSAGFDPGRLTADRISQTSAPDAAITDEGLIGEALRRVADESATWLRADIARHLTTLVRPHAGADARGVVAEIDRLAAAAEQQCVTVGPNRDDATRRRRDGGPIAEHVTDRRLSLPTVLTEEQQLQEWAASATTPVALAGDPQAAAARAIAGADRLVIVVGPAGTGKTHTTASAVQRLHADGRHVVGLAPSGKAADVLALEADCPTDTLAGFLTSHRTGRTPWPTGTTVILDEAGMAATTDLARLVDLVQQYRWRLVVVGDPEQLPAVGRGGVFAHWSDTLPHLTLDT
;
A
#
# COMPACT_ATOMS: atom_id res chain seq x y z
N MET A 1 -5.53 9.06 -4.00
CA MET A 1 -5.05 10.23 -4.76
C MET A 1 -5.71 10.27 -6.14
N THR A 2 -6.21 11.41 -6.53
CA THR A 2 -6.85 11.63 -7.85
C THR A 2 -5.95 12.51 -8.71
N THR A 3 -5.72 12.10 -9.97
CA THR A 3 -4.98 12.91 -10.93
C THR A 3 -5.95 13.94 -11.53
N LEU A 4 -5.63 15.22 -11.40
CA LEU A 4 -6.40 16.31 -11.94
C LEU A 4 -6.08 16.46 -13.44
N LYS A 5 -6.76 15.65 -14.28
CA LYS A 5 -6.70 15.77 -15.74
C LYS A 5 -7.78 16.73 -16.21
N ALA A 6 -7.41 17.70 -17.01
CA ALA A 6 -8.31 18.70 -17.52
C ALA A 6 -8.77 18.43 -18.95
N SER A 7 -10.05 18.12 -19.16
CA SER A 7 -10.80 18.82 -20.20
C SER A 7 -11.25 20.17 -19.59
N ALA A 8 -11.35 21.24 -20.34
CA ALA A 8 -11.71 22.58 -19.82
C ALA A 8 -12.95 22.55 -18.91
N ALA A 9 -14.00 21.82 -19.28
CA ALA A 9 -15.22 21.66 -18.47
C ALA A 9 -15.02 20.92 -17.13
N ARG A 10 -14.03 20.01 -17.02
CA ARG A 10 -13.72 19.33 -15.77
C ARG A 10 -12.83 20.17 -14.84
N VAL A 11 -12.02 21.06 -15.42
CA VAL A 11 -11.25 22.04 -14.65
C VAL A 11 -12.17 23.06 -14.03
N ASP A 12 -13.18 23.55 -14.77
CA ASP A 12 -14.13 24.53 -14.25
C ASP A 12 -15.00 23.93 -13.15
N ALA A 13 -15.48 22.66 -13.29
CA ALA A 13 -16.20 21.96 -12.23
C ALA A 13 -15.31 21.68 -11.01
N MET A 14 -14.04 21.41 -11.22
CA MET A 14 -13.07 21.12 -10.18
C MET A 14 -12.51 22.40 -9.56
N LEU A 15 -12.30 23.44 -10.36
CA LEU A 15 -11.99 24.78 -9.88
C LEU A 15 -13.21 25.35 -9.13
N ALA A 16 -14.44 25.12 -9.58
CA ALA A 16 -15.64 25.45 -8.81
C ALA A 16 -15.68 24.73 -7.46
N TYR A 17 -15.22 23.46 -7.41
CA TYR A 17 -15.12 22.71 -6.16
C TYR A 17 -14.06 23.29 -5.22
N TYR A 18 -12.84 23.61 -5.69
CA TYR A 18 -11.76 24.15 -4.85
C TYR A 18 -11.77 25.68 -4.75
N VAL A 19 -12.23 26.37 -5.78
CA VAL A 19 -12.36 27.84 -5.81
C VAL A 19 -13.53 28.30 -4.97
N GLY A 20 -14.64 27.55 -4.97
CA GLY A 20 -15.72 27.82 -4.05
C GLY A 20 -15.30 27.76 -2.58
N LEU A 21 -14.40 26.83 -2.24
CA LEU A 21 -13.77 26.78 -0.91
C LEU A 21 -12.94 28.02 -0.56
N ALA A 22 -12.52 28.79 -1.57
CA ALA A 22 -11.62 29.94 -1.39
C ALA A 22 -12.31 31.30 -1.54
N ASP A 23 -13.38 31.41 -2.37
CA ASP A 23 -13.99 32.70 -2.74
C ASP A 23 -15.21 33.08 -1.86
N ASP A 24 -15.83 32.16 -1.12
CA ASP A 24 -17.04 32.45 -0.34
C ASP A 24 -16.83 33.32 0.93
N GLN A 25 -15.58 33.67 1.23
CA GLN A 25 -15.30 34.68 2.28
C GLN A 25 -15.50 36.14 1.81
N GLU A 26 -15.64 36.41 0.50
CA GLU A 26 -15.78 37.77 -0.02
C GLU A 26 -17.20 38.14 -0.51
N SER A 27 -18.12 37.21 -0.67
CA SER A 27 -19.45 37.49 -1.23
C SER A 27 -20.56 36.65 -0.60
N GLY A 28 -21.23 37.25 0.36
CA GLY A 28 -22.48 36.70 0.88
C GLY A 28 -23.60 36.82 -0.15
N CYS A 29 -23.80 35.82 -1.00
CA CYS A 29 -25.05 35.44 -1.66
C CYS A 29 -24.78 34.52 -2.87
N GLY A 30 -25.32 33.31 -2.90
CA GLY A 30 -25.47 32.52 -4.10
C GLY A 30 -25.32 31.01 -3.90
N HIS A 31 -26.44 30.31 -3.88
CA HIS A 31 -26.52 28.86 -3.71
C HIS A 31 -26.04 28.11 -4.96
N GLY A 32 -24.91 27.42 -4.84
CA GLY A 32 -24.37 26.51 -5.86
C GLY A 32 -23.83 25.23 -5.22
N PRO A 33 -23.39 24.22 -6.00
CA PRO A 33 -22.82 22.95 -5.47
C PRO A 33 -21.56 23.13 -4.61
N VAL A 34 -21.19 24.32 -4.33
CA VAL A 34 -20.04 24.89 -3.66
C VAL A 34 -20.20 24.93 -2.13
N ASP A 35 -21.43 25.01 -1.62
CA ASP A 35 -21.77 25.27 -0.21
C ASP A 35 -21.40 24.15 0.80
N TYR A 36 -20.77 23.11 0.37
CA TYR A 36 -20.41 21.97 1.24
C TYR A 36 -19.14 22.16 2.08
N TYR A 37 -18.33 23.12 1.76
CA TYR A 37 -17.04 23.31 2.40
C TYR A 37 -16.94 24.59 3.22
N LEU A 38 -18.05 25.26 3.36
CA LEU A 38 -18.14 26.52 4.09
C LEU A 38 -18.90 26.29 5.40
N ASP A 39 -18.24 25.55 6.27
CA ASP A 39 -18.45 25.75 7.69
C ASP A 39 -17.71 27.06 8.03
N PRO A 40 -18.36 28.11 8.55
CA PRO A 40 -17.68 29.32 9.01
C PRO A 40 -16.60 29.06 10.06
N ASP A 41 -16.60 27.86 10.66
CA ASP A 41 -15.59 27.38 11.60
C ASP A 41 -14.44 26.62 10.90
N GLU A 42 -14.53 26.30 9.60
CA GLU A 42 -13.39 25.74 8.87
C GLU A 42 -12.38 26.84 8.51
N PRO A 43 -11.11 26.69 8.89
CA PRO A 43 -10.11 27.68 8.54
C PRO A 43 -9.88 27.69 7.02
N PRO A 44 -9.60 28.88 6.43
CA PRO A 44 -9.30 28.97 5.01
C PRO A 44 -8.16 28.05 4.61
N GLY A 45 -8.18 27.55 3.38
CA GLY A 45 -7.10 26.74 2.81
C GLY A 45 -5.75 27.45 2.98
N ARG A 46 -4.69 26.66 3.17
CA ARG A 46 -3.33 27.17 3.42
C ARG A 46 -2.36 26.69 2.36
N TRP A 47 -1.46 27.57 1.95
CA TRP A 47 -0.37 27.21 1.07
C TRP A 47 0.72 26.45 1.82
N ARG A 48 1.20 25.33 1.21
CA ARG A 48 2.23 24.46 1.74
C ARG A 48 3.25 24.13 0.66
N GLY A 49 4.38 23.57 1.11
CA GLY A 49 5.52 23.21 0.28
C GLY A 49 6.48 24.38 0.06
N GLN A 50 7.74 24.07 -0.20
CA GLN A 50 8.82 25.05 -0.32
C GLN A 50 8.70 25.90 -1.59
N GLY A 51 8.13 25.33 -2.67
CA GLY A 51 7.95 26.02 -3.95
C GLY A 51 7.01 27.23 -3.91
N ARG A 52 6.19 27.36 -2.85
CA ARG A 52 5.26 28.50 -2.69
C ARG A 52 5.99 29.84 -2.61
N GLY A 53 7.20 29.88 -2.04
CA GLY A 53 7.98 31.10 -1.89
C GLY A 53 8.32 31.77 -3.23
N ALA A 54 8.64 30.98 -4.26
CA ALA A 54 8.90 31.48 -5.61
C ALA A 54 7.66 32.08 -6.29
N LEU A 55 6.47 31.84 -5.75
CA LEU A 55 5.19 32.33 -6.27
C LEU A 55 4.59 33.45 -5.41
N GLY A 56 5.23 33.83 -4.30
CA GLY A 56 4.73 34.81 -3.34
C GLY A 56 3.40 34.37 -2.70
N LEU A 57 3.23 33.06 -2.46
CA LEU A 57 2.03 32.47 -1.89
C LEU A 57 2.19 32.28 -0.39
N ASP A 58 1.95 33.34 0.36
CA ASP A 58 1.91 33.37 1.82
C ASP A 58 0.47 33.75 2.27
N GLY A 59 -0.01 33.10 3.33
CA GLY A 59 -1.35 33.36 3.85
C GLY A 59 -2.41 32.34 3.36
N PRO A 60 -3.70 32.72 3.36
CA PRO A 60 -4.79 31.85 2.95
C PRO A 60 -4.80 31.61 1.44
N VAL A 61 -5.39 30.47 1.04
CA VAL A 61 -5.62 30.16 -0.38
C VAL A 61 -6.80 31.00 -0.87
N THR A 62 -6.58 31.76 -1.95
CA THR A 62 -7.66 32.45 -2.67
C THR A 62 -8.02 31.67 -3.94
N GLY A 63 -9.26 31.80 -4.40
CA GLY A 63 -9.71 31.16 -5.63
C GLY A 63 -8.95 31.64 -6.85
N GLY A 64 -8.63 32.93 -6.92
CA GLY A 64 -7.82 33.51 -7.99
C GLY A 64 -6.41 32.95 -8.06
N ASP A 65 -5.72 32.83 -6.92
CA ASP A 65 -4.37 32.26 -6.83
C ASP A 65 -4.35 30.77 -7.23
N LEU A 66 -5.32 29.99 -6.71
CA LEU A 66 -5.43 28.56 -7.04
C LEU A 66 -5.72 28.36 -8.53
N ARG A 67 -6.62 29.15 -9.10
CA ARG A 67 -6.95 29.12 -10.53
C ARG A 67 -5.71 29.42 -11.36
N ALA A 68 -5.02 30.52 -11.06
CA ALA A 68 -3.80 30.90 -11.77
C ALA A 68 -2.76 29.78 -11.75
N LEU A 69 -2.51 29.18 -10.57
CA LEU A 69 -1.57 28.09 -10.40
C LEU A 69 -1.95 26.85 -11.23
N LEU A 70 -3.21 26.42 -11.19
CA LEU A 70 -3.70 25.27 -11.96
C LEU A 70 -3.77 25.56 -13.47
N ASP A 71 -3.83 26.81 -13.89
CA ASP A 71 -3.67 27.24 -15.28
C ASP A 71 -2.20 27.38 -15.72
N GLY A 72 -1.26 27.10 -14.82
CA GLY A 72 0.17 27.19 -15.08
C GLY A 72 0.65 28.63 -15.24
N ARG A 73 0.05 29.54 -14.47
CA ARG A 73 0.41 30.95 -14.41
C ARG A 73 0.89 31.32 -13.01
N HIS A 74 1.77 32.31 -12.94
CA HIS A 74 2.21 32.88 -11.69
C HIS A 74 1.08 33.72 -11.07
N PRO A 75 0.65 33.46 -9.84
CA PRO A 75 -0.52 34.10 -9.24
C PRO A 75 -0.42 35.64 -9.13
N ARG A 76 0.81 36.16 -8.93
CA ARG A 76 1.02 37.60 -8.76
C ARG A 76 1.29 38.34 -10.07
N SER A 77 2.14 37.77 -10.95
CA SER A 77 2.51 38.46 -12.21
C SER A 77 1.66 38.04 -13.41
N GLY A 78 0.89 36.95 -13.33
CA GLY A 78 0.16 36.39 -14.46
C GLY A 78 1.02 35.71 -15.53
N GLU A 79 2.34 35.76 -15.39
CA GLU A 79 3.28 35.13 -16.32
C GLU A 79 3.12 33.61 -16.35
N ARG A 80 3.51 32.99 -17.46
CA ARG A 80 3.44 31.53 -17.61
C ARG A 80 4.54 30.83 -16.83
N LEU A 81 4.16 29.78 -16.10
CA LEU A 81 5.09 28.88 -15.44
C LEU A 81 5.61 27.84 -16.45
N GLY A 82 6.56 28.24 -17.27
CA GLY A 82 7.16 27.40 -18.31
C GLY A 82 6.21 27.05 -19.46
N ARG A 83 6.31 25.80 -19.97
CA ARG A 83 5.51 25.35 -21.13
C ARG A 83 4.01 25.37 -20.81
N ARG A 84 3.19 25.85 -21.75
CA ARG A 84 1.72 25.82 -21.65
C ARG A 84 1.20 24.40 -21.48
N PHE A 85 0.18 24.22 -20.66
CA PHE A 85 -0.58 22.99 -20.61
C PHE A 85 -1.34 22.77 -21.94
N GLY A 86 -1.29 21.54 -22.45
CA GLY A 86 -2.19 21.09 -23.51
C GLY A 86 -3.54 20.63 -22.93
N ASP A 87 -4.49 20.30 -23.79
CA ASP A 87 -5.86 19.96 -23.41
C ASP A 87 -5.98 18.70 -22.53
N VAL A 88 -5.04 17.77 -22.66
CA VAL A 88 -4.99 16.52 -21.86
C VAL A 88 -3.93 16.55 -20.75
N SER A 89 -3.28 17.70 -20.54
CA SER A 89 -2.22 17.82 -19.54
C SER A 89 -2.74 17.67 -18.12
N VAL A 90 -1.94 17.05 -17.27
CA VAL A 90 -2.18 17.04 -15.81
C VAL A 90 -1.81 18.40 -15.27
N ARG A 91 -2.72 19.06 -14.58
CA ARG A 91 -2.56 20.40 -13.98
C ARG A 91 -2.17 20.35 -12.52
N GLY A 92 -2.55 19.26 -11.84
CA GLY A 92 -2.24 19.01 -10.43
C GLY A 92 -2.64 17.62 -9.98
N PHE A 93 -2.44 17.37 -8.71
CA PHE A 93 -2.78 16.12 -8.04
C PHE A 93 -3.53 16.44 -6.76
N ASP A 94 -4.67 15.81 -6.56
CA ASP A 94 -5.43 15.87 -5.31
C ASP A 94 -5.14 14.63 -4.48
N ALA A 95 -4.53 14.82 -3.33
CA ALA A 95 -4.29 13.80 -2.34
C ALA A 95 -5.17 14.07 -1.11
N THR A 96 -5.93 13.08 -0.66
CA THR A 96 -6.67 13.16 0.59
C THR A 96 -5.86 12.46 1.67
N ILE A 97 -5.55 13.16 2.74
CA ILE A 97 -4.85 12.67 3.93
C ILE A 97 -5.86 12.68 5.08
N SER A 98 -6.18 11.49 5.61
CA SER A 98 -7.24 11.32 6.62
C SER A 98 -6.66 10.80 7.93
N ALA A 99 -7.09 11.38 9.05
CA ALA A 99 -6.80 10.84 10.37
C ALA A 99 -7.54 9.50 10.60
N PRO A 100 -7.01 8.62 11.46
CA PRO A 100 -7.75 7.46 11.95
C PRO A 100 -9.11 7.85 12.51
N LYS A 101 -10.07 6.94 12.44
CA LYS A 101 -11.43 7.21 12.91
C LYS A 101 -11.45 7.60 14.39
N SER A 102 -10.67 6.94 15.24
CA SER A 102 -10.56 7.26 16.66
C SER A 102 -10.12 8.71 16.92
N VAL A 103 -9.19 9.24 16.12
CA VAL A 103 -8.74 10.64 16.22
C VAL A 103 -9.85 11.62 15.81
N SER A 104 -10.58 11.29 14.74
CA SER A 104 -11.71 12.09 14.28
C SER A 104 -12.85 12.12 15.33
N VAL A 105 -13.11 10.98 15.96
CA VAL A 105 -14.09 10.85 17.05
C VAL A 105 -13.64 11.60 18.31
N LEU A 106 -12.36 11.50 18.70
CA LEU A 106 -11.81 12.29 19.81
C LEU A 106 -12.05 13.78 19.59
N TRP A 107 -11.69 14.28 18.40
CA TRP A 107 -11.88 15.68 18.03
C TRP A 107 -13.36 16.11 18.13
N ALA A 108 -14.26 15.29 17.58
CA ALA A 108 -15.69 15.61 17.48
C ALA A 108 -16.40 15.58 18.83
N LEU A 109 -16.07 14.62 19.69
CA LEU A 109 -16.80 14.34 20.92
C LEU A 109 -16.18 14.98 22.17
N THR A 110 -14.91 15.37 22.17
CA THR A 110 -14.28 15.98 23.35
C THR A 110 -15.03 17.25 23.78
N PRO A 111 -15.45 17.36 25.06
CA PRO A 111 -15.98 18.60 25.60
C PRO A 111 -14.88 19.65 25.87
N ASP A 112 -13.60 19.26 25.81
CA ASP A 112 -12.46 20.10 26.14
C ASP A 112 -11.97 20.86 24.89
N PRO A 113 -12.13 22.20 24.81
CA PRO A 113 -11.69 22.99 23.67
C PRO A 113 -10.17 22.91 23.43
N TRP A 114 -9.39 22.72 24.49
CA TRP A 114 -7.94 22.59 24.37
C TRP A 114 -7.56 21.27 23.67
N VAL A 115 -8.15 20.13 24.07
CA VAL A 115 -7.95 18.84 23.40
C VAL A 115 -8.32 18.95 21.92
N ARG A 116 -9.46 19.58 21.62
CA ARG A 116 -9.90 19.79 20.23
C ARG A 116 -8.88 20.58 19.42
N ALA A 117 -8.35 21.66 19.98
CA ALA A 117 -7.33 22.49 19.31
C ALA A 117 -6.02 21.72 19.09
N GLU A 118 -5.57 20.94 20.08
CA GLU A 118 -4.34 20.14 19.97
C GLU A 118 -4.47 19.02 18.93
N VAL A 119 -5.65 18.38 18.79
CA VAL A 119 -5.89 17.39 17.73
C VAL A 119 -5.75 18.02 16.34
N LEU A 120 -6.31 19.22 16.13
CA LEU A 120 -6.18 19.94 14.86
C LEU A 120 -4.75 20.35 14.58
N ALA A 121 -4.03 20.85 15.59
CA ALA A 121 -2.61 21.22 15.47
C ALA A 121 -1.74 20.02 15.14
N ALA A 122 -1.98 18.87 15.77
CA ALA A 122 -1.29 17.62 15.49
C ALA A 122 -1.53 17.14 14.05
N HIS A 123 -2.80 17.21 13.58
CA HIS A 123 -3.13 16.87 12.20
C HIS A 123 -2.40 17.78 11.20
N ASP A 124 -2.43 19.10 11.40
CA ASP A 124 -1.75 20.06 10.53
C ASP A 124 -0.22 19.81 10.50
N ALA A 125 0.40 19.56 11.65
CA ALA A 125 1.83 19.26 11.75
C ALA A 125 2.20 17.94 11.03
N ALA A 126 1.37 16.93 11.17
CA ALA A 126 1.56 15.64 10.50
C ALA A 126 1.41 15.74 8.97
N VAL A 127 0.46 16.53 8.47
CA VAL A 127 0.31 16.82 7.04
C VAL A 127 1.56 17.54 6.52
N ASP A 128 2.06 18.55 7.25
CA ASP A 128 3.26 19.28 6.87
C ASP A 128 4.50 18.38 6.84
N ALA A 129 4.63 17.46 7.81
CA ALA A 129 5.74 16.51 7.87
C ALA A 129 5.69 15.50 6.70
N ALA A 130 4.51 14.97 6.37
CA ALA A 130 4.34 14.06 5.25
C ALA A 130 4.62 14.72 3.89
N LEU A 131 4.22 15.96 3.71
CA LEU A 131 4.54 16.74 2.51
C LEU A 131 6.04 17.06 2.43
N GLY A 132 6.68 17.40 3.55
CA GLY A 132 8.13 17.63 3.63
C GLY A 132 8.92 16.37 3.28
N TRP A 133 8.46 15.19 3.75
CA TRP A 133 9.04 13.91 3.38
C TRP A 133 8.93 13.64 1.87
N PHE A 134 7.76 13.88 1.29
CA PHE A 134 7.58 13.78 -0.17
C PHE A 134 8.48 14.76 -0.93
N GLU A 135 8.60 16.01 -0.49
CA GLU A 135 9.50 17.00 -1.11
C GLU A 135 10.95 16.54 -1.10
N HIS A 136 11.39 15.92 -0.02
CA HIS A 136 12.76 15.45 0.13
C HIS A 136 13.07 14.25 -0.78
N HIS A 137 12.18 13.26 -0.83
CA HIS A 137 12.43 11.98 -1.50
C HIS A 137 11.89 11.87 -2.91
N GLY A 138 10.88 12.66 -3.28
CA GLY A 138 10.12 12.42 -4.50
C GLY A 138 9.73 13.62 -5.33
N ALA A 139 9.98 14.85 -4.87
CA ALA A 139 9.68 16.04 -5.64
C ALA A 139 10.80 16.34 -6.66
N VAL A 140 10.75 15.64 -7.78
CA VAL A 140 11.73 15.72 -8.86
C VAL A 140 11.10 16.14 -10.19
N THR A 141 11.92 16.63 -11.11
CA THR A 141 11.51 16.98 -12.47
C THR A 141 12.49 16.44 -13.49
N ARG A 142 12.11 16.44 -14.77
CA ARG A 142 12.94 15.89 -15.84
C ARG A 142 13.59 16.97 -16.69
N ARG A 143 14.89 16.78 -17.03
CA ARG A 143 15.69 17.61 -17.92
C ARG A 143 16.42 16.80 -18.97
N GLY A 144 16.98 17.50 -19.95
CA GLY A 144 17.73 16.91 -21.06
C GLY A 144 16.83 16.49 -22.23
N CYS A 145 17.45 15.96 -23.29
CA CYS A 145 16.74 15.41 -24.43
C CYS A 145 15.89 14.24 -23.94
N ASP A 146 14.63 14.19 -24.31
CA ASP A 146 13.65 13.18 -23.89
C ASP A 146 13.48 13.02 -22.37
N GLY A 147 13.98 13.98 -21.57
CA GLY A 147 13.84 13.96 -20.12
C GLY A 147 14.65 12.86 -19.43
N ILE A 148 15.82 12.54 -19.97
CA ILE A 148 16.71 11.47 -19.46
C ILE A 148 17.31 11.74 -18.09
N HIS A 149 17.38 13.00 -17.66
CA HIS A 149 17.89 13.38 -16.36
C HIS A 149 16.74 13.72 -15.42
N GLN A 150 16.74 13.12 -14.26
CA GLN A 150 15.83 13.46 -13.18
C GLN A 150 16.56 14.30 -12.13
N VAL A 151 16.11 15.54 -11.92
CA VAL A 151 16.75 16.52 -11.04
C VAL A 151 15.80 16.97 -9.94
N ASP A 152 16.38 17.42 -8.84
CA ASP A 152 15.63 17.98 -7.72
C ASP A 152 14.86 19.23 -8.12
N THR A 153 13.75 19.44 -7.42
CA THR A 153 13.00 20.70 -7.50
C THR A 153 13.33 21.60 -6.30
N ALA A 154 12.99 22.87 -6.41
CA ALA A 154 13.00 23.82 -5.29
C ALA A 154 11.82 23.59 -4.30
N GLY A 155 11.12 22.47 -4.46
CA GLY A 155 9.95 22.07 -3.69
C GLY A 155 8.66 22.07 -4.50
N ILE A 156 7.59 21.57 -3.89
CA ILE A 156 6.23 21.62 -4.45
C ILE A 156 5.50 22.88 -3.99
N THR A 157 4.39 23.19 -4.67
CA THR A 157 3.39 24.13 -4.20
C THR A 157 2.07 23.39 -4.05
N ALA A 158 1.49 23.40 -2.87
CA ALA A 158 0.24 22.74 -2.57
C ALA A 158 -0.72 23.65 -1.81
N ALA A 159 -2.01 23.62 -2.19
CA ALA A 159 -3.11 24.17 -1.42
C ALA A 159 -3.69 23.07 -0.53
N VAL A 160 -3.77 23.30 0.77
CA VAL A 160 -4.26 22.34 1.76
C VAL A 160 -5.55 22.85 2.37
N PHE A 161 -6.62 22.07 2.24
CA PHE A 161 -7.96 22.35 2.75
C PHE A 161 -8.33 21.27 3.78
N ARG A 162 -8.46 21.65 5.05
CA ARG A 162 -8.86 20.74 6.13
C ARG A 162 -10.38 20.67 6.20
N GLN A 163 -10.89 19.46 6.40
CA GLN A 163 -12.30 19.16 6.53
C GLN A 163 -12.53 18.20 7.69
N HIS A 164 -13.75 18.23 8.27
CA HIS A 164 -14.05 17.55 9.51
C HIS A 164 -15.09 16.43 9.38
N THR A 165 -15.85 16.38 8.28
CA THR A 165 -16.96 15.46 8.11
C THR A 165 -16.81 14.55 6.90
N SER A 166 -17.37 13.33 6.99
CA SER A 166 -17.59 12.46 5.85
C SER A 166 -18.85 12.91 5.07
N ARG A 167 -19.15 12.27 3.95
CA ARG A 167 -20.41 12.50 3.20
C ARG A 167 -21.67 12.00 3.91
N THR A 168 -21.51 11.12 4.87
CA THR A 168 -22.58 10.65 5.77
C THR A 168 -22.64 11.43 7.07
N ILE A 169 -21.94 12.56 7.13
CA ILE A 169 -21.89 13.48 8.27
C ILE A 169 -21.15 12.89 9.49
N ASP A 170 -20.57 11.69 9.39
CA ASP A 170 -19.72 11.16 10.45
C ASP A 170 -18.48 12.06 10.67
N PRO A 171 -17.94 12.13 11.89
CA PRO A 171 -16.65 12.74 12.15
C PRO A 171 -15.56 12.11 11.27
N GLN A 172 -14.91 12.92 10.46
CA GLN A 172 -13.82 12.49 9.58
C GLN A 172 -12.86 13.63 9.35
N LEU A 173 -11.88 13.77 10.23
CA LEU A 173 -10.82 14.77 10.09
C LEU A 173 -9.90 14.36 8.92
N HIS A 174 -9.83 15.20 7.90
CA HIS A 174 -8.98 14.97 6.74
C HIS A 174 -8.58 16.27 6.06
N SER A 175 -7.53 16.21 5.26
CA SER A 175 -7.07 17.34 4.44
C SER A 175 -7.01 16.94 2.97
N HIS A 176 -7.61 17.78 2.11
CA HIS A 176 -7.35 17.76 0.69
C HIS A 176 -6.08 18.55 0.38
N VAL A 177 -5.15 17.91 -0.30
CA VAL A 177 -3.85 18.49 -0.68
C VAL A 177 -3.78 18.57 -2.20
N VAL A 178 -4.01 19.76 -2.73
CA VAL A 178 -3.98 20.05 -4.17
C VAL A 178 -2.57 20.47 -4.57
N ILE A 179 -1.78 19.54 -5.09
CA ILE A 179 -0.38 19.74 -5.49
C ILE A 179 -0.33 20.21 -6.93
N SER A 180 0.34 21.33 -7.19
CA SER A 180 0.57 21.83 -8.55
C SER A 180 1.44 20.86 -9.37
N ALA A 181 1.09 20.67 -10.64
CA ALA A 181 1.95 19.96 -11.58
C ALA A 181 3.14 20.81 -12.07
N LYS A 182 3.22 22.09 -11.71
CA LYS A 182 4.36 22.96 -12.02
C LYS A 182 5.29 23.08 -10.84
N VAL A 183 6.57 22.86 -11.09
CA VAL A 183 7.65 22.97 -10.10
C VAL A 183 8.82 23.73 -10.72
N GLN A 184 9.62 24.37 -9.87
CA GLN A 184 10.83 25.03 -10.27
C GLN A 184 12.03 24.15 -9.94
N ASP A 185 12.99 24.06 -10.85
CA ASP A 185 14.26 23.37 -10.55
C ASP A 185 15.28 24.33 -9.88
N GLY A 186 16.45 23.81 -9.52
CA GLY A 186 17.52 24.58 -8.89
C GLY A 186 18.09 25.73 -9.72
N THR A 187 17.73 25.85 -11.03
CA THR A 187 18.13 26.97 -11.90
C THR A 187 17.04 28.04 -12.05
N GLY A 188 15.90 27.86 -11.37
CA GLY A 188 14.75 28.76 -11.49
C GLY A 188 13.84 28.47 -12.70
N THR A 189 14.07 27.37 -13.44
CA THR A 189 13.25 27.03 -14.61
C THR A 189 11.99 26.28 -14.19
N TRP A 190 10.83 26.72 -14.68
CA TRP A 190 9.52 26.06 -14.44
C TRP A 190 9.33 24.85 -15.36
N LEU A 191 9.11 23.69 -14.77
CA LEU A 191 8.96 22.41 -15.43
C LEU A 191 7.76 21.65 -14.89
N ALA A 192 7.50 20.43 -15.41
CA ALA A 192 6.47 19.56 -14.90
C ALA A 192 7.03 18.67 -13.75
N LEU A 193 6.27 18.53 -12.67
CA LEU A 193 6.56 17.54 -11.63
C LEU A 193 6.56 16.12 -12.21
N ASP A 194 7.60 15.35 -11.96
CA ASP A 194 7.59 13.91 -12.25
C ASP A 194 6.81 13.18 -11.15
N ALA A 195 5.55 12.87 -11.44
CA ALA A 195 4.64 12.32 -10.45
C ALA A 195 4.75 10.80 -10.27
N ARG A 196 5.75 10.13 -10.85
CA ARG A 196 5.88 8.67 -10.70
C ARG A 196 6.08 8.29 -9.24
N PHE A 197 7.00 8.93 -8.53
CA PHE A 197 7.20 8.69 -7.11
C PHE A 197 5.91 8.92 -6.30
N LEU A 198 5.24 10.04 -6.51
CA LEU A 198 3.98 10.36 -5.83
C LEU A 198 2.90 9.28 -6.04
N LYS A 199 2.83 8.70 -7.23
CA LYS A 199 1.85 7.64 -7.55
C LYS A 199 2.21 6.29 -6.92
N TYR A 200 3.49 5.93 -6.94
CA TYR A 200 3.95 4.65 -6.39
C TYR A 200 4.01 4.68 -4.86
N GLN A 201 4.44 5.80 -4.29
CA GLN A 201 4.67 5.94 -2.84
C GLN A 201 3.54 6.67 -2.09
N GLN A 202 2.35 6.79 -2.68
CA GLN A 202 1.20 7.42 -2.01
C GLN A 202 0.85 6.75 -0.67
N ARG A 203 1.03 5.44 -0.55
CA ARG A 203 0.82 4.71 0.70
C ARG A 203 1.88 5.10 1.73
N THR A 204 3.14 5.12 1.36
CA THR A 204 4.24 5.50 2.26
C THR A 204 4.06 6.92 2.79
N ILE A 205 3.64 7.88 1.93
CA ILE A 205 3.32 9.25 2.36
C ILE A 205 2.19 9.24 3.41
N GLY A 206 1.16 8.41 3.21
CA GLY A 206 0.07 8.24 4.18
C GLY A 206 0.54 7.64 5.51
N TRP A 207 1.45 6.69 5.49
CA TRP A 207 1.99 6.06 6.69
C TRP A 207 2.98 6.97 7.43
N VAL A 208 3.74 7.81 6.71
CA VAL A 208 4.56 8.87 7.31
C VAL A 208 3.66 9.88 8.02
N TYR A 209 2.54 10.27 7.43
CA TYR A 209 1.55 11.10 8.09
C TYR A 209 1.01 10.44 9.36
N ASP A 210 0.67 9.15 9.31
CA ASP A 210 0.14 8.42 10.47
C ASP A 210 1.16 8.36 11.62
N ALA A 211 2.42 8.06 11.33
CA ALA A 211 3.49 8.05 12.32
C ALA A 211 3.72 9.45 12.94
N ALA A 212 3.70 10.49 12.11
CA ALA A 212 3.82 11.88 12.55
C ALA A 212 2.64 12.30 13.43
N LEU A 213 1.41 11.93 13.05
CA LEU A 213 0.21 12.22 13.83
C LEU A 213 0.24 11.52 15.20
N ARG A 214 0.67 10.26 15.23
CA ARG A 214 0.82 9.51 16.48
C ARG A 214 1.85 10.18 17.41
N ALA A 215 2.99 10.60 16.90
CA ALA A 215 4.01 11.29 17.67
C ALA A 215 3.49 12.61 18.24
N GLU A 216 2.83 13.45 17.43
CA GLU A 216 2.25 14.71 17.86
C GLU A 216 1.20 14.52 18.96
N LEU A 217 0.24 13.61 18.75
CA LEU A 217 -0.82 13.39 19.73
C LEU A 217 -0.29 12.78 21.04
N THR A 218 0.69 11.88 20.96
CA THR A 218 1.35 11.35 22.17
C THR A 218 2.08 12.46 22.92
N THR A 219 2.80 13.33 22.22
CA THR A 219 3.54 14.43 22.84
C THR A 219 2.63 15.52 23.41
N ARG A 220 1.56 15.88 22.70
CA ARG A 220 0.64 16.96 23.08
C ARG A 220 -0.37 16.56 24.14
N LEU A 221 -0.91 15.33 24.02
CA LEU A 221 -2.07 14.88 24.81
C LEU A 221 -1.72 13.68 25.72
N GLY A 222 -0.56 13.05 25.56
CA GLY A 222 -0.19 11.86 26.33
C GLY A 222 -1.04 10.64 26.02
N VAL A 223 -1.69 10.56 24.85
CA VAL A 223 -2.58 9.47 24.47
C VAL A 223 -1.84 8.18 24.17
N GLY A 224 -2.46 7.04 24.51
CA GLY A 224 -2.01 5.69 24.15
C GLY A 224 -2.62 5.22 22.82
N TRP A 225 -1.95 4.22 22.22
CA TRP A 225 -2.29 3.64 20.94
C TRP A 225 -2.25 2.11 20.99
N HIS A 226 -3.19 1.47 20.34
CA HIS A 226 -3.16 0.03 20.10
C HIS A 226 -3.18 -0.29 18.60
N ASP A 227 -2.49 -1.37 18.23
CA ASP A 227 -2.52 -1.91 16.87
C ASP A 227 -3.75 -2.83 16.73
N ARG A 228 -4.61 -2.55 15.75
CA ARG A 228 -5.79 -3.35 15.41
C ARG A 228 -5.47 -4.58 14.57
N GLY A 229 -4.24 -4.76 14.20
CA GLY A 229 -3.77 -5.64 13.15
C GLY A 229 -3.49 -4.88 11.85
N ASP A 230 -2.68 -5.47 10.99
CA ASP A 230 -2.23 -4.87 9.73
C ASP A 230 -1.58 -3.47 9.87
N CYS A 231 -1.01 -3.19 11.04
CA CYS A 231 -0.35 -1.93 11.38
C CYS A 231 -1.29 -0.70 11.31
N VAL A 232 -2.57 -0.88 11.60
CA VAL A 232 -3.55 0.18 11.75
C VAL A 232 -3.69 0.53 13.23
N PHE A 233 -3.41 1.78 13.57
CA PHE A 233 -3.39 2.24 14.97
C PHE A 233 -4.61 3.10 15.29
N ASP A 234 -5.23 2.82 16.45
CA ASP A 234 -6.31 3.61 17.02
C ASP A 234 -6.00 4.05 18.45
N LEU A 235 -6.66 5.13 18.90
CA LEU A 235 -6.52 5.66 20.24
C LEU A 235 -7.17 4.73 21.27
N ASP A 236 -6.46 4.46 22.37
CA ASP A 236 -6.98 3.64 23.47
C ASP A 236 -8.20 4.24 24.16
N CYS A 237 -8.32 5.56 24.15
CA CYS A 237 -9.44 6.28 24.77
C CYS A 237 -10.75 6.22 23.99
N VAL A 238 -10.75 5.70 22.74
CA VAL A 238 -11.94 5.59 21.88
C VAL A 238 -12.26 4.12 21.60
N PRO A 239 -13.30 3.54 22.25
CA PRO A 239 -13.68 2.14 22.06
C PRO A 239 -14.09 1.80 20.64
N GLU A 240 -13.97 0.52 20.26
CA GLU A 240 -14.33 0.01 18.92
C GLU A 240 -15.80 0.26 18.60
N SER A 241 -16.71 0.01 19.55
CA SER A 241 -18.16 0.23 19.37
C SER A 241 -18.50 1.67 18.98
N VAL A 242 -17.75 2.64 19.50
CA VAL A 242 -17.93 4.07 19.15
C VAL A 242 -17.38 4.36 17.75
N ARG A 243 -16.23 3.78 17.39
CA ARG A 243 -15.68 3.94 16.03
C ARG A 243 -16.61 3.33 14.98
N GLU A 244 -17.20 2.19 15.27
CA GLU A 244 -18.18 1.52 14.40
C GLU A 244 -19.44 2.35 14.21
N ALA A 245 -20.00 2.93 15.28
CA ALA A 245 -21.16 3.81 15.20
C ALA A 245 -20.93 4.96 14.21
N PHE A 246 -19.74 5.57 14.23
CA PHE A 246 -19.37 6.66 13.33
C PHE A 246 -18.72 6.20 12.01
N SER A 247 -18.95 4.97 11.56
CA SER A 247 -18.38 4.40 10.34
C SER A 247 -19.44 4.04 9.28
N GLU A 248 -20.55 4.78 9.24
CA GLU A 248 -21.67 4.52 8.34
C GLU A 248 -21.24 4.45 6.87
N ARG A 249 -20.31 5.32 6.46
CA ARG A 249 -19.78 5.30 5.10
C ARG A 249 -19.05 4.00 4.76
N SER A 250 -18.25 3.45 5.68
CA SER A 250 -17.59 2.17 5.49
C SER A 250 -18.60 1.06 5.33
N THR A 251 -19.58 1.00 6.23
CA THR A 251 -20.68 0.03 6.21
C THR A 251 -21.45 0.04 4.90
N GLN A 252 -21.75 1.23 4.34
CA GLN A 252 -22.40 1.35 3.04
C GLN A 252 -21.53 0.83 1.88
N VAL A 253 -20.22 1.09 1.91
CA VAL A 253 -19.28 0.58 0.90
C VAL A 253 -19.17 -0.92 0.98
N ASP A 254 -19.05 -1.49 2.19
CA ASP A 254 -18.91 -2.93 2.41
C ASP A 254 -20.17 -3.69 2.01
N ALA A 255 -21.35 -3.16 2.34
CA ALA A 255 -22.62 -3.72 1.88
C ALA A 255 -22.74 -3.73 0.36
N LYS A 256 -22.32 -2.64 -0.30
CA LYS A 256 -22.31 -2.55 -1.77
C LYS A 256 -21.26 -3.45 -2.40
N LEU A 257 -20.10 -3.58 -1.78
CA LEU A 257 -19.06 -4.53 -2.22
C LEU A 257 -19.59 -5.96 -2.15
N ALA A 258 -20.20 -6.36 -1.03
CA ALA A 258 -20.78 -7.69 -0.89
C ALA A 258 -21.86 -7.99 -1.95
N GLU A 259 -22.69 -6.99 -2.32
CA GLU A 259 -23.64 -7.10 -3.43
C GLU A 259 -22.93 -7.33 -4.77
N LEU A 260 -21.89 -6.53 -5.08
CA LEU A 260 -21.14 -6.64 -6.33
C LEU A 260 -20.36 -7.95 -6.44
N VAL A 261 -19.80 -8.44 -5.32
CA VAL A 261 -19.10 -9.73 -5.27
C VAL A 261 -20.08 -10.88 -5.53
N ARG A 262 -21.24 -10.90 -4.85
CA ARG A 262 -22.28 -11.92 -5.11
C ARG A 262 -22.75 -11.93 -6.56
N ARG A 263 -22.96 -10.74 -7.14
CA ARG A 263 -23.35 -10.63 -8.54
C ARG A 263 -22.27 -11.16 -9.49
N TRP A 264 -21.01 -10.82 -9.21
CA TRP A 264 -19.88 -11.29 -10.00
C TRP A 264 -19.73 -12.82 -9.90
N ALA A 265 -19.86 -13.40 -8.69
CA ALA A 265 -19.80 -14.84 -8.47
C ALA A 265 -20.89 -15.58 -9.27
N ALA A 266 -22.14 -15.07 -9.25
CA ALA A 266 -23.24 -15.65 -10.03
C ALA A 266 -23.01 -15.61 -11.55
N GLU A 267 -22.21 -14.69 -12.06
CA GLU A 267 -21.80 -14.58 -13.46
C GLU A 267 -20.55 -15.45 -13.80
N HIS A 268 -19.90 -16.07 -12.78
CA HIS A 268 -18.64 -16.80 -12.91
C HIS A 268 -18.64 -18.12 -12.11
N ASP A 269 -19.71 -18.90 -12.22
CA ASP A 269 -19.85 -20.24 -11.63
C ASP A 269 -19.56 -20.30 -10.11
N ASP A 270 -20.02 -19.29 -9.36
CA ASP A 270 -19.79 -19.11 -7.91
C ASP A 270 -18.30 -19.05 -7.49
N ALA A 271 -17.41 -18.66 -8.41
CA ALA A 271 -16.01 -18.46 -8.11
C ALA A 271 -15.81 -17.22 -7.19
N ASP A 272 -14.73 -17.23 -6.42
CA ASP A 272 -14.29 -16.04 -5.69
C ASP A 272 -13.56 -15.06 -6.63
N PRO A 273 -13.83 -13.75 -6.55
CA PRO A 273 -13.18 -12.78 -7.42
C PRO A 273 -11.68 -12.69 -7.11
N GLU A 274 -10.86 -12.75 -8.14
CA GLU A 274 -9.43 -12.53 -8.05
C GLU A 274 -9.09 -11.17 -7.40
N PRO A 275 -7.92 -11.00 -6.75
CA PRO A 275 -7.53 -9.76 -6.07
C PRO A 275 -7.63 -8.50 -6.94
N ARG A 276 -7.31 -8.60 -8.24
CA ARG A 276 -7.47 -7.48 -9.20
C ARG A 276 -8.93 -7.15 -9.48
N VAL A 277 -9.77 -8.18 -9.58
CA VAL A 277 -11.22 -8.04 -9.77
C VAL A 277 -11.80 -7.46 -8.49
N LEU A 278 -11.46 -8.02 -7.33
CA LEU A 278 -11.91 -7.53 -6.03
C LEU A 278 -11.54 -6.05 -5.83
N ALA A 279 -10.31 -5.65 -6.12
CA ALA A 279 -9.88 -4.24 -6.07
C ALA A 279 -10.65 -3.33 -7.05
N ARG A 280 -11.12 -3.86 -8.19
CA ARG A 280 -12.00 -3.14 -9.11
C ARG A 280 -13.41 -3.02 -8.54
N LEU A 281 -13.94 -4.10 -7.97
CA LEU A 281 -15.26 -4.12 -7.32
C LEU A 281 -15.30 -3.19 -6.11
N GLN A 282 -14.26 -3.16 -5.28
CA GLN A 282 -14.10 -2.22 -4.16
C GLN A 282 -14.18 -0.76 -4.63
N ARG A 283 -13.46 -0.43 -5.71
CA ARG A 283 -13.53 0.93 -6.30
C ARG A 283 -14.92 1.24 -6.84
N ALA A 284 -15.56 0.27 -7.50
CA ALA A 284 -16.92 0.43 -8.01
C ALA A 284 -17.93 0.59 -6.87
N ALA A 285 -17.82 -0.18 -5.80
CA ALA A 285 -18.64 -0.07 -4.59
C ALA A 285 -18.53 1.32 -3.96
N ALA A 286 -17.31 1.80 -3.78
CA ALA A 286 -17.05 3.13 -3.22
C ALA A 286 -17.64 4.27 -4.05
N VAL A 287 -17.73 4.12 -5.38
CA VAL A 287 -18.36 5.11 -6.27
C VAL A 287 -19.88 4.95 -6.27
N ALA A 288 -20.38 3.71 -6.40
CA ALA A 288 -21.82 3.44 -6.54
C ALA A 288 -22.62 3.71 -5.26
N SER A 289 -22.01 3.48 -4.08
CA SER A 289 -22.63 3.77 -2.78
C SER A 289 -22.46 5.23 -2.32
N ARG A 290 -21.94 6.12 -3.19
CA ARG A 290 -21.65 7.51 -2.81
C ARG A 290 -22.94 8.31 -2.61
N PRO A 291 -23.30 8.73 -1.38
CA PRO A 291 -24.51 9.50 -1.16
C PRO A 291 -24.42 10.88 -1.80
N ALA A 292 -25.57 11.46 -2.08
CA ALA A 292 -25.66 12.88 -2.40
C ALA A 292 -25.09 13.71 -1.24
N LYS A 293 -24.49 14.84 -1.56
CA LYS A 293 -23.90 15.71 -0.57
C LYS A 293 -25.02 16.40 0.22
N VAL A 294 -24.97 16.34 1.53
CA VAL A 294 -25.86 17.12 2.42
C VAL A 294 -25.08 18.37 2.83
N ASN A 295 -25.66 19.55 2.65
CA ASN A 295 -25.04 20.85 2.94
C ASN A 295 -25.80 21.57 4.05
N GLY A 296 -25.12 22.46 4.77
CA GLY A 296 -25.77 23.44 5.64
C GLY A 296 -26.16 22.93 7.01
N PHE A 297 -25.28 22.16 7.70
CA PHE A 297 -25.47 21.84 9.11
C PHE A 297 -24.97 22.99 9.99
N ASP A 298 -25.75 23.33 11.02
CA ASP A 298 -25.27 24.13 12.14
C ASP A 298 -24.24 23.29 12.92
N PRO A 299 -22.99 23.78 13.14
CA PRO A 299 -21.98 23.06 13.92
C PRO A 299 -22.47 22.61 15.30
N ALA A 300 -23.31 23.40 15.97
CA ALA A 300 -23.88 23.05 17.26
C ALA A 300 -24.89 21.89 17.18
N GLU A 301 -25.71 21.87 16.13
CA GLU A 301 -26.63 20.77 15.86
C GLU A 301 -25.88 19.48 15.53
N LEU A 302 -24.82 19.59 14.73
CA LEU A 302 -23.95 18.48 14.35
C LEU A 302 -23.25 17.87 15.57
N HIS A 303 -22.69 18.71 16.45
CA HIS A 303 -22.06 18.24 17.69
C HIS A 303 -23.08 17.58 18.62
N SER A 304 -24.29 18.15 18.73
CA SER A 304 -25.38 17.56 19.53
C SER A 304 -25.81 16.19 18.99
N HIS A 305 -25.89 16.05 17.66
CA HIS A 305 -26.17 14.79 16.99
C HIS A 305 -25.10 13.73 17.30
N TRP A 306 -23.83 14.05 17.14
CA TRP A 306 -22.72 13.13 17.43
C TRP A 306 -22.68 12.74 18.91
N THR A 307 -22.96 13.70 19.81
CA THR A 307 -23.03 13.41 21.25
C THR A 307 -24.15 12.42 21.58
N ALA A 308 -25.33 12.60 20.99
CA ALA A 308 -26.46 11.69 21.16
C ALA A 308 -26.17 10.28 20.63
N GLU A 309 -25.50 10.20 19.48
CA GLU A 309 -25.09 8.94 18.87
C GLU A 309 -24.05 8.20 19.73
N ALA A 310 -23.05 8.91 20.27
CA ALA A 310 -22.08 8.35 21.20
C ALA A 310 -22.78 7.77 22.45
N HIS A 311 -23.73 8.49 23.03
CA HIS A 311 -24.52 7.99 24.16
C HIS A 311 -25.34 6.74 23.78
N SER A 312 -25.90 6.70 22.59
CA SER A 312 -26.64 5.52 22.08
C SER A 312 -25.71 4.31 21.89
N ALA A 313 -24.43 4.53 21.58
CA ALA A 313 -23.39 3.51 21.55
C ALA A 313 -22.84 3.14 22.96
N GLY A 314 -23.44 3.68 24.03
CA GLY A 314 -23.06 3.41 25.42
C GLY A 314 -21.79 4.16 25.88
N PHE A 315 -21.40 5.22 25.19
CA PHE A 315 -20.21 5.99 25.50
C PHE A 315 -20.52 7.39 26.02
N ASP A 316 -19.83 7.78 27.09
CA ASP A 316 -19.92 9.12 27.67
C ASP A 316 -18.76 10.00 27.14
N PRO A 317 -19.04 11.01 26.26
CA PRO A 317 -18.04 11.97 25.78
C PRO A 317 -17.30 12.72 26.89
N GLY A 318 -17.88 12.86 28.08
CA GLY A 318 -17.23 13.46 29.26
C GLY A 318 -15.96 12.74 29.71
N ARG A 319 -15.67 11.57 29.16
CA ARG A 319 -14.42 10.82 29.37
C ARG A 319 -13.25 11.34 28.51
N LEU A 320 -13.53 12.15 27.50
CA LEU A 320 -12.54 12.66 26.55
C LEU A 320 -11.97 14.04 26.96
N THR A 321 -11.64 14.19 28.24
CA THR A 321 -10.95 15.38 28.77
C THR A 321 -9.46 15.12 28.93
N ALA A 322 -8.64 16.17 28.93
CA ALA A 322 -7.18 16.07 28.94
C ALA A 322 -6.62 15.17 30.06
N ASP A 323 -7.17 15.28 31.26
CA ASP A 323 -6.77 14.49 32.43
C ASP A 323 -7.14 13.01 32.35
N ARG A 324 -8.13 12.66 31.54
CA ARG A 324 -8.65 11.29 31.42
C ARG A 324 -8.10 10.54 30.20
N ILE A 325 -7.77 11.24 29.12
CA ILE A 325 -7.20 10.63 27.92
C ILE A 325 -5.68 10.44 28.02
N SER A 326 -5.01 11.19 28.90
CA SER A 326 -3.58 11.03 29.14
C SER A 326 -3.33 9.70 29.84
N GLN A 327 -2.75 8.77 29.11
CA GLN A 327 -2.27 7.51 29.66
C GLN A 327 -0.76 7.60 29.86
N THR A 328 -0.33 7.53 31.09
CA THR A 328 1.06 7.27 31.44
C THR A 328 1.34 5.78 31.18
N SER A 329 1.36 5.37 29.95
CA SER A 329 1.86 4.03 29.61
C SER A 329 3.33 3.99 29.96
N ALA A 330 3.70 3.04 30.83
CA ALA A 330 5.12 2.77 31.06
C ALA A 330 5.76 2.46 29.68
N PRO A 331 6.94 3.03 29.38
CA PRO A 331 7.60 2.71 28.12
C PRO A 331 7.87 1.20 28.10
N ASP A 332 7.28 0.50 27.16
CA ASP A 332 7.72 -0.85 26.78
C ASP A 332 9.23 -0.80 26.48
N ALA A 333 9.91 -1.92 26.74
CA ALA A 333 11.34 -2.04 26.48
C ALA A 333 11.66 -1.49 25.07
N ALA A 334 12.54 -0.49 25.00
CA ALA A 334 12.91 0.13 23.75
C ALA A 334 13.53 -0.91 22.82
N ILE A 335 12.94 -1.10 21.65
CA ILE A 335 13.54 -1.93 20.59
C ILE A 335 14.78 -1.18 20.10
N THR A 336 15.90 -1.87 19.97
CA THR A 336 17.14 -1.26 19.46
C THR A 336 17.00 -0.88 17.98
N ASP A 337 17.81 0.08 17.52
CA ASP A 337 17.89 0.43 16.10
C ASP A 337 18.12 -0.79 15.20
N GLU A 338 19.01 -1.69 15.59
CA GLU A 338 19.26 -2.94 14.87
C GLU A 338 18.01 -3.82 14.79
N GLY A 339 17.25 -3.90 15.87
CA GLY A 339 16.00 -4.65 15.90
C GLY A 339 14.93 -4.05 14.97
N LEU A 340 14.79 -2.72 14.96
CA LEU A 340 13.87 -2.01 14.07
C LEU A 340 14.27 -2.19 12.60
N ILE A 341 15.55 -2.03 12.28
CA ILE A 341 16.10 -2.19 10.94
C ILE A 341 15.92 -3.64 10.46
N GLY A 342 16.31 -4.61 11.28
CA GLY A 342 16.21 -6.03 10.95
C GLY A 342 14.76 -6.44 10.67
N GLU A 343 13.80 -6.00 11.48
CA GLU A 343 12.39 -6.30 11.28
C GLU A 343 11.82 -5.60 10.03
N ALA A 344 12.21 -4.34 9.77
CA ALA A 344 11.78 -3.65 8.55
C ALA A 344 12.31 -4.34 7.28
N LEU A 345 13.58 -4.73 7.27
CA LEU A 345 14.19 -5.46 6.16
C LEU A 345 13.56 -6.85 5.97
N ARG A 346 13.24 -7.55 7.05
CA ARG A 346 12.52 -8.83 6.97
C ARG A 346 11.16 -8.65 6.32
N ARG A 347 10.35 -7.69 6.78
CA ARG A 347 9.00 -7.42 6.23
C ARG A 347 9.04 -7.08 4.75
N VAL A 348 9.94 -6.20 4.32
CA VAL A 348 10.02 -5.81 2.91
C VAL A 348 10.51 -6.97 2.04
N ALA A 349 11.41 -7.82 2.54
CA ALA A 349 11.90 -9.02 1.85
C ALA A 349 10.82 -10.12 1.72
N ASP A 350 9.91 -10.21 2.69
CA ASP A 350 8.75 -11.11 2.61
C ASP A 350 7.74 -10.65 1.53
N GLU A 351 7.61 -9.33 1.32
CA GLU A 351 6.69 -8.77 0.33
C GLU A 351 7.23 -8.80 -1.12
N SER A 352 8.53 -8.58 -1.31
CA SER A 352 9.12 -8.43 -2.65
C SER A 352 10.60 -8.82 -2.67
N ALA A 353 11.08 -9.31 -3.83
CA ALA A 353 12.50 -9.57 -4.05
C ALA A 353 13.33 -8.29 -4.18
N THR A 354 12.71 -7.18 -4.59
CA THR A 354 13.36 -5.87 -4.73
C THR A 354 12.45 -4.75 -4.29
N TRP A 355 13.01 -3.72 -3.67
CA TRP A 355 12.27 -2.60 -3.09
C TRP A 355 13.00 -1.27 -3.24
N LEU A 356 12.33 -0.19 -2.93
CA LEU A 356 12.89 1.15 -2.79
C LEU A 356 13.18 1.44 -1.30
N ARG A 357 14.06 2.40 -1.01
CA ARG A 357 14.24 2.91 0.34
C ARG A 357 12.92 3.38 0.97
N ALA A 358 12.03 3.94 0.18
CA ALA A 358 10.70 4.35 0.63
C ALA A 358 9.82 3.18 1.12
N ASP A 359 10.03 1.96 0.61
CA ASP A 359 9.32 0.77 1.08
C ASP A 359 9.85 0.34 2.46
N ILE A 360 11.16 0.46 2.71
CA ILE A 360 11.74 0.27 4.04
C ILE A 360 11.18 1.30 5.03
N ALA A 361 11.17 2.59 4.63
CA ALA A 361 10.61 3.66 5.45
C ALA A 361 9.15 3.39 5.83
N ARG A 362 8.35 2.86 4.90
CA ARG A 362 6.97 2.45 5.15
C ARG A 362 6.84 1.45 6.31
N HIS A 363 7.68 0.43 6.37
CA HIS A 363 7.67 -0.52 7.49
C HIS A 363 8.14 0.12 8.79
N LEU A 364 9.15 0.98 8.73
CA LEU A 364 9.64 1.70 9.91
C LEU A 364 8.58 2.61 10.53
N THR A 365 7.67 3.20 9.73
CA THR A 365 6.58 4.04 10.28
C THR A 365 5.70 3.30 11.29
N THR A 366 5.59 1.98 11.19
CA THR A 366 4.78 1.15 12.07
C THR A 366 5.56 0.54 13.23
N LEU A 367 6.88 0.45 13.08
CA LEU A 367 7.78 -0.10 14.08
C LEU A 367 8.29 0.95 15.06
N VAL A 368 8.51 2.18 14.58
CA VAL A 368 8.92 3.30 15.43
C VAL A 368 7.72 3.70 16.30
N ARG A 369 7.88 3.53 17.60
CA ARG A 369 6.85 3.89 18.58
C ARG A 369 6.88 5.38 18.89
N PRO A 370 5.73 6.02 19.00
CA PRO A 370 5.68 7.40 19.49
C PRO A 370 6.16 7.44 20.95
N HIS A 371 6.97 8.43 21.27
CA HIS A 371 7.43 8.66 22.64
C HIS A 371 7.29 10.15 23.01
N ALA A 372 7.14 10.43 24.28
CA ALA A 372 7.01 11.80 24.75
C ALA A 372 8.24 12.66 24.37
N GLY A 373 7.98 13.79 23.74
CA GLY A 373 8.99 14.72 23.25
C GLY A 373 9.39 14.57 21.78
N ALA A 374 8.91 13.54 21.08
CA ALA A 374 9.06 13.46 19.63
C ALA A 374 7.92 14.20 18.94
N ASP A 375 8.25 15.24 18.17
CA ASP A 375 7.29 15.90 17.28
C ASP A 375 7.23 15.21 15.90
N ALA A 376 6.34 15.68 15.04
CA ALA A 376 6.16 15.14 13.69
C ALA A 376 7.47 15.14 12.88
N ARG A 377 8.29 16.17 13.00
CA ARG A 377 9.57 16.28 12.28
C ARG A 377 10.61 15.34 12.85
N GLY A 378 10.67 15.21 14.17
CA GLY A 378 11.58 14.31 14.86
C GLY A 378 11.36 12.86 14.49
N VAL A 379 10.11 12.37 14.49
CA VAL A 379 9.81 10.99 14.12
C VAL A 379 10.08 10.72 12.62
N VAL A 380 9.81 11.68 11.75
CA VAL A 380 10.13 11.54 10.31
C VAL A 380 11.64 11.49 10.09
N ALA A 381 12.41 12.34 10.76
CA ALA A 381 13.88 12.32 10.72
C ALA A 381 14.45 10.99 11.25
N GLU A 382 13.85 10.44 12.30
CA GLU A 382 14.20 9.13 12.86
C GLU A 382 13.95 8.01 11.85
N ILE A 383 12.77 7.97 11.22
CA ILE A 383 12.43 7.01 10.18
C ILE A 383 13.41 7.11 9.01
N ASP A 384 13.76 8.32 8.57
CA ASP A 384 14.72 8.54 7.48
C ASP A 384 16.13 8.08 7.85
N ARG A 385 16.56 8.32 9.08
CA ARG A 385 17.84 7.86 9.60
C ARG A 385 17.93 6.33 9.60
N LEU A 386 16.89 5.66 10.14
CA LEU A 386 16.80 4.20 10.18
C LEU A 386 16.72 3.60 8.76
N ALA A 387 15.93 4.20 7.87
CA ALA A 387 15.83 3.76 6.48
C ALA A 387 17.16 3.91 5.73
N ALA A 388 17.94 4.96 6.00
CA ALA A 388 19.28 5.13 5.45
C ALA A 388 20.25 4.08 5.98
N ALA A 389 20.21 3.76 7.29
CA ALA A 389 21.01 2.72 7.88
C ALA A 389 20.64 1.32 7.36
N ALA A 390 19.35 1.06 7.14
CA ALA A 390 18.86 -0.18 6.53
C ALA A 390 19.32 -0.32 5.06
N GLU A 391 19.32 0.78 4.29
CA GLU A 391 19.82 0.78 2.91
C GLU A 391 21.29 0.35 2.82
N GLN A 392 22.13 0.67 3.82
CA GLN A 392 23.53 0.25 3.85
C GLN A 392 23.71 -1.27 3.96
N GLN A 393 22.70 -2.00 4.42
CA GLN A 393 22.70 -3.46 4.47
C GLN A 393 22.19 -4.10 3.18
N CYS A 394 21.70 -3.30 2.24
CA CYS A 394 21.17 -3.75 0.96
C CYS A 394 22.22 -3.66 -0.15
N VAL A 395 22.01 -4.44 -1.19
CA VAL A 395 22.71 -4.30 -2.47
C VAL A 395 21.79 -3.66 -3.51
N THR A 396 22.35 -2.83 -4.38
CA THR A 396 21.59 -2.24 -5.51
C THR A 396 21.46 -3.28 -6.62
N VAL A 397 20.23 -3.52 -7.06
CA VAL A 397 19.88 -4.45 -8.15
C VAL A 397 19.45 -3.62 -9.35
N GLY A 398 20.16 -3.73 -10.46
CA GLY A 398 19.86 -3.00 -11.69
C GLY A 398 21.11 -2.50 -12.41
N PRO A 399 20.94 -1.76 -13.52
CA PRO A 399 22.07 -1.23 -14.23
C PRO A 399 22.85 -0.23 -13.36
N ASN A 400 24.12 -0.51 -13.14
CA ASN A 400 25.01 0.41 -12.42
C ASN A 400 25.26 1.65 -13.29
N ARG A 401 24.74 2.81 -12.87
CA ARG A 401 24.96 4.12 -13.49
C ARG A 401 25.79 5.03 -12.58
N ASP A 402 26.69 4.46 -11.82
CA ASP A 402 27.43 5.14 -10.73
C ASP A 402 28.54 6.10 -11.19
N ASP A 403 28.84 6.18 -12.47
CA ASP A 403 29.81 7.12 -13.05
C ASP A 403 29.27 8.55 -13.22
N ALA A 404 28.05 8.82 -12.72
CA ALA A 404 27.47 10.16 -12.77
C ALA A 404 28.10 11.09 -11.72
N THR A 405 28.73 12.15 -12.18
CA THR A 405 29.30 13.22 -11.33
C THR A 405 28.24 14.09 -10.64
N ARG A 406 26.98 14.06 -11.11
CA ARG A 406 25.87 14.86 -10.59
C ARG A 406 24.84 13.96 -9.91
N ARG A 407 24.57 14.27 -8.65
CA ARG A 407 23.62 13.53 -7.82
C ARG A 407 22.46 14.42 -7.36
N ARG A 408 21.31 13.80 -7.12
CA ARG A 408 20.15 14.40 -6.49
C ARG A 408 20.33 14.44 -4.96
N ARG A 409 19.40 15.10 -4.29
CA ARG A 409 19.32 15.22 -2.82
C ARG A 409 19.24 13.85 -2.11
N ASP A 410 18.57 12.87 -2.73
CA ASP A 410 18.47 11.49 -2.24
C ASP A 410 19.78 10.68 -2.40
N GLY A 411 20.84 11.28 -2.94
CA GLY A 411 22.13 10.66 -3.22
C GLY A 411 22.17 9.87 -4.53
N GLY A 412 21.05 9.66 -5.22
CA GLY A 412 20.97 8.97 -6.50
C GLY A 412 21.53 9.78 -7.66
N PRO A 413 22.12 9.13 -8.71
CA PRO A 413 22.55 9.82 -9.91
C PRO A 413 21.37 10.47 -10.65
N ILE A 414 21.58 11.64 -11.28
CA ILE A 414 20.53 12.30 -12.07
C ILE A 414 20.08 11.51 -13.31
N ALA A 415 20.91 10.60 -13.80
CA ALA A 415 20.61 9.73 -14.94
C ALA A 415 19.73 8.52 -14.56
N GLU A 416 19.47 8.31 -13.29
CA GLU A 416 18.63 7.25 -12.76
C GLU A 416 17.33 7.84 -12.20
N HIS A 417 16.19 7.19 -12.43
CA HIS A 417 14.92 7.64 -11.81
C HIS A 417 14.84 7.20 -10.36
N VAL A 418 14.23 8.03 -9.50
CA VAL A 418 14.03 7.70 -8.06
C VAL A 418 13.24 6.41 -7.84
N THR A 419 12.50 5.94 -8.85
CA THR A 419 11.73 4.69 -8.80
C THR A 419 12.49 3.49 -9.36
N ASP A 420 13.68 3.67 -9.91
CA ASP A 420 14.42 2.62 -10.61
C ASP A 420 15.55 2.04 -9.75
N ARG A 421 16.01 2.76 -8.72
CA ARG A 421 17.03 2.28 -7.79
C ARG A 421 16.44 1.20 -6.88
N ARG A 422 16.49 -0.04 -7.36
CA ARG A 422 16.02 -1.19 -6.62
C ARG A 422 17.09 -1.72 -5.69
N LEU A 423 16.68 -2.06 -4.49
CA LEU A 423 17.48 -2.66 -3.43
C LEU A 423 17.05 -4.10 -3.23
N SER A 424 17.96 -4.94 -2.77
CA SER A 424 17.69 -6.28 -2.27
C SER A 424 18.64 -6.63 -1.14
N LEU A 425 18.37 -7.69 -0.39
CA LEU A 425 19.32 -8.22 0.59
C LEU A 425 20.23 -9.27 -0.07
N PRO A 426 21.52 -9.33 0.31
CA PRO A 426 22.39 -10.43 -0.11
C PRO A 426 21.79 -11.81 0.18
N THR A 427 21.09 -11.96 1.31
CA THR A 427 20.41 -13.19 1.71
C THR A 427 19.28 -13.59 0.76
N VAL A 428 18.50 -12.61 0.27
CA VAL A 428 17.44 -12.86 -0.73
C VAL A 428 18.04 -13.37 -2.04
N LEU A 429 19.10 -12.72 -2.52
CA LEU A 429 19.78 -13.13 -3.76
C LEU A 429 20.42 -14.53 -3.62
N THR A 430 21.02 -14.81 -2.46
CA THR A 430 21.61 -16.13 -2.18
C THR A 430 20.54 -17.21 -2.14
N GLU A 431 19.40 -16.96 -1.50
CA GLU A 431 18.27 -17.90 -1.44
C GLU A 431 17.72 -18.20 -2.84
N GLU A 432 17.50 -17.16 -3.66
CA GLU A 432 17.05 -17.35 -5.04
C GLU A 432 18.08 -18.10 -5.89
N GLN A 433 19.36 -17.80 -5.75
CA GLN A 433 20.43 -18.51 -6.44
C GLN A 433 20.48 -19.98 -6.04
N GLN A 434 20.40 -20.29 -4.74
CA GLN A 434 20.40 -21.67 -4.24
C GLN A 434 19.22 -22.48 -4.78
N LEU A 435 18.03 -21.85 -4.85
CA LEU A 435 16.86 -22.48 -5.47
C LEU A 435 17.08 -22.81 -6.95
N GLN A 436 17.70 -21.88 -7.70
CA GLN A 436 18.02 -22.10 -9.12
C GLN A 436 19.05 -23.23 -9.32
N GLU A 437 20.13 -23.19 -8.56
CA GLU A 437 21.19 -24.21 -8.62
C GLU A 437 20.66 -25.60 -8.25
N TRP A 438 19.87 -25.69 -7.18
CA TRP A 438 19.23 -26.95 -6.80
C TRP A 438 18.30 -27.46 -7.90
N ALA A 439 17.39 -26.62 -8.42
CA ALA A 439 16.44 -27.01 -9.43
C ALA A 439 17.14 -27.47 -10.73
N ALA A 440 18.16 -26.74 -11.17
CA ALA A 440 18.96 -27.14 -12.34
C ALA A 440 19.67 -28.50 -12.15
N SER A 441 20.13 -28.80 -10.91
CA SER A 441 20.75 -30.08 -10.57
C SER A 441 19.75 -31.24 -10.39
N ALA A 442 18.50 -30.91 -10.10
CA ALA A 442 17.45 -31.87 -9.76
C ALA A 442 16.55 -32.24 -10.94
N THR A 443 16.57 -31.43 -12.01
CA THR A 443 15.73 -31.59 -13.20
C THR A 443 16.48 -32.39 -14.27
N THR A 444 15.78 -33.34 -14.91
CA THR A 444 16.31 -34.12 -16.04
C THR A 444 15.54 -33.78 -17.31
N PRO A 445 16.19 -33.69 -18.48
CA PRO A 445 15.47 -33.52 -19.75
C PRO A 445 14.50 -34.68 -19.99
N VAL A 446 13.22 -34.37 -20.13
CA VAL A 446 12.18 -35.39 -20.39
C VAL A 446 11.94 -35.48 -21.89
N ALA A 447 12.15 -36.66 -22.49
CA ALA A 447 11.75 -36.90 -23.88
C ALA A 447 10.23 -37.17 -23.91
N LEU A 448 9.48 -36.23 -24.48
CA LEU A 448 8.04 -36.37 -24.69
C LEU A 448 7.77 -37.29 -25.88
N ALA A 449 7.23 -38.49 -25.64
CA ALA A 449 6.66 -39.35 -26.67
C ALA A 449 5.21 -39.69 -26.30
N GLY A 450 4.27 -39.30 -27.14
CA GLY A 450 2.84 -39.61 -27.01
C GLY A 450 2.02 -38.47 -26.40
N ASP A 451 0.87 -38.83 -25.84
CA ASP A 451 -0.07 -37.91 -25.22
C ASP A 451 0.57 -37.10 -24.06
N PRO A 452 0.45 -35.75 -24.03
CA PRO A 452 1.09 -34.90 -23.02
C PRO A 452 0.67 -35.24 -21.59
N GLN A 453 -0.62 -35.50 -21.35
CA GLN A 453 -1.11 -35.84 -20.00
C GLN A 453 -0.54 -37.18 -19.52
N ALA A 454 -0.52 -38.20 -20.40
CA ALA A 454 0.08 -39.51 -20.07
C ALA A 454 1.60 -39.42 -19.86
N ALA A 455 2.30 -38.55 -20.60
CA ALA A 455 3.73 -38.29 -20.43
C ALA A 455 4.00 -37.60 -19.08
N ALA A 456 3.21 -36.58 -18.73
CA ALA A 456 3.31 -35.87 -17.45
C ALA A 456 3.01 -36.83 -16.27
N ALA A 457 1.95 -37.62 -16.35
CA ALA A 457 1.62 -38.61 -15.31
C ALA A 457 2.75 -39.64 -15.11
N ARG A 458 3.42 -40.07 -16.19
CA ARG A 458 4.60 -40.95 -16.10
C ARG A 458 5.80 -40.29 -15.43
N ALA A 459 6.07 -39.01 -15.77
CA ALA A 459 7.18 -38.27 -15.18
C ALA A 459 6.93 -37.99 -13.69
N ILE A 460 5.72 -37.58 -13.31
CA ILE A 460 5.32 -37.41 -11.91
C ILE A 460 5.53 -38.73 -11.12
N ALA A 461 5.12 -39.87 -11.69
CA ALA A 461 5.34 -41.19 -11.07
C ALA A 461 6.78 -41.71 -11.22
N GLY A 462 7.64 -41.04 -11.96
CA GLY A 462 9.02 -41.41 -12.24
C GLY A 462 9.97 -41.37 -11.05
N ALA A 463 11.27 -41.18 -11.31
CA ALA A 463 12.33 -41.15 -10.31
C ALA A 463 13.04 -39.79 -10.18
N ASP A 464 12.74 -38.85 -11.05
CA ASP A 464 13.40 -37.54 -11.07
C ASP A 464 13.15 -36.79 -9.77
N ARG A 465 14.17 -36.08 -9.29
CA ARG A 465 14.13 -35.34 -8.02
C ARG A 465 13.22 -34.14 -8.07
N LEU A 466 13.17 -33.45 -9.23
CA LEU A 466 12.26 -32.35 -9.52
C LEU A 466 11.55 -32.62 -10.83
N VAL A 467 10.22 -32.50 -10.84
CA VAL A 467 9.39 -32.53 -12.04
C VAL A 467 8.59 -31.24 -12.09
N ILE A 468 8.68 -30.52 -13.21
CA ILE A 468 7.95 -29.26 -13.44
C ILE A 468 6.87 -29.54 -14.48
N VAL A 469 5.61 -29.25 -14.14
CA VAL A 469 4.45 -29.41 -15.02
C VAL A 469 3.75 -28.06 -15.18
N VAL A 470 3.68 -27.59 -16.41
CA VAL A 470 3.04 -26.34 -16.77
C VAL A 470 1.72 -26.66 -17.49
N GLY A 471 0.63 -26.07 -17.05
CA GLY A 471 -0.66 -26.23 -17.71
C GLY A 471 -1.60 -25.07 -17.44
N PRO A 472 -2.14 -24.41 -18.47
CA PRO A 472 -3.22 -23.44 -18.33
C PRO A 472 -4.44 -23.97 -17.58
N ALA A 473 -5.37 -23.10 -17.21
CA ALA A 473 -6.64 -23.53 -16.61
C ALA A 473 -7.42 -24.43 -17.60
N GLY A 474 -7.98 -25.54 -17.09
CA GLY A 474 -8.78 -26.45 -17.91
C GLY A 474 -7.99 -27.51 -18.70
N THR A 475 -6.65 -27.56 -18.64
CA THR A 475 -5.82 -28.55 -19.35
C THR A 475 -5.73 -29.91 -18.66
N GLY A 476 -6.48 -30.13 -17.58
CA GLY A 476 -6.51 -31.42 -16.87
C GLY A 476 -5.34 -31.65 -15.92
N LYS A 477 -4.74 -30.60 -15.37
CA LYS A 477 -3.65 -30.69 -14.35
C LYS A 477 -4.01 -31.68 -13.24
N THR A 478 -5.16 -31.50 -12.61
CA THR A 478 -5.61 -32.32 -11.48
C THR A 478 -5.86 -33.78 -11.90
N HIS A 479 -6.45 -34.02 -13.07
CA HIS A 479 -6.62 -35.35 -13.61
C HIS A 479 -5.28 -36.05 -13.88
N THR A 480 -4.32 -35.34 -14.44
CA THR A 480 -2.95 -35.85 -14.67
C THR A 480 -2.26 -36.19 -13.35
N THR A 481 -2.40 -35.33 -12.35
CA THR A 481 -1.89 -35.54 -10.98
C THR A 481 -2.53 -36.78 -10.34
N ALA A 482 -3.85 -36.93 -10.41
CA ALA A 482 -4.57 -38.10 -9.89
C ALA A 482 -4.10 -39.41 -10.54
N SER A 483 -3.93 -39.44 -11.87
CA SER A 483 -3.38 -40.58 -12.59
C SER A 483 -1.95 -40.96 -12.12
N ALA A 484 -1.13 -39.96 -11.83
CA ALA A 484 0.22 -40.17 -11.32
C ALA A 484 0.22 -40.71 -9.88
N VAL A 485 -0.65 -40.17 -9.01
CA VAL A 485 -0.79 -40.63 -7.61
C VAL A 485 -1.24 -42.08 -7.57
N GLN A 486 -2.18 -42.52 -8.40
CA GLN A 486 -2.59 -43.92 -8.49
C GLN A 486 -1.41 -44.85 -8.85
N ARG A 487 -0.54 -44.42 -9.77
CA ARG A 487 0.69 -45.19 -10.12
C ARG A 487 1.68 -45.24 -8.94
N LEU A 488 1.89 -44.11 -8.25
CA LEU A 488 2.77 -44.04 -7.09
C LEU A 488 2.27 -44.97 -5.97
N HIS A 489 0.97 -45.01 -5.71
CA HIS A 489 0.35 -45.91 -4.74
C HIS A 489 0.50 -47.38 -5.16
N ALA A 490 0.31 -47.69 -6.45
CA ALA A 490 0.52 -49.06 -6.96
C ALA A 490 1.97 -49.54 -6.80
N ASP A 491 2.94 -48.60 -6.86
CA ASP A 491 4.36 -48.86 -6.60
C ASP A 491 4.74 -48.87 -5.10
N GLY A 492 3.75 -48.69 -4.20
CA GLY A 492 3.96 -48.64 -2.75
C GLY A 492 4.66 -47.36 -2.27
N ARG A 493 4.63 -46.28 -3.03
CA ARG A 493 5.29 -45.00 -2.73
C ARG A 493 4.37 -44.07 -1.96
N HIS A 494 4.94 -43.35 -1.01
CA HIS A 494 4.23 -42.33 -0.25
C HIS A 494 4.11 -41.03 -1.05
N VAL A 495 2.93 -40.41 -0.98
CA VAL A 495 2.61 -39.15 -1.66
C VAL A 495 1.95 -38.20 -0.67
N VAL A 496 2.28 -36.95 -0.76
CA VAL A 496 1.57 -35.83 -0.08
C VAL A 496 1.34 -34.70 -1.07
N GLY A 497 0.12 -34.20 -1.12
CA GLY A 497 -0.27 -33.04 -1.91
C GLY A 497 -0.20 -31.75 -1.09
N LEU A 498 0.35 -30.70 -1.66
CA LEU A 498 0.40 -29.37 -1.05
C LEU A 498 -0.23 -28.36 -2.00
N ALA A 499 -0.91 -27.36 -1.44
CA ALA A 499 -1.44 -26.23 -2.22
C ALA A 499 -1.29 -24.91 -1.44
N PRO A 500 -1.28 -23.75 -2.12
CA PRO A 500 -1.17 -22.46 -1.46
C PRO A 500 -2.37 -22.07 -0.57
N SER A 501 -3.55 -22.62 -0.84
CA SER A 501 -4.79 -22.33 -0.10
C SER A 501 -5.49 -23.60 0.38
N GLY A 502 -6.30 -23.47 1.45
CA GLY A 502 -7.10 -24.59 1.97
C GLY A 502 -8.07 -25.15 0.93
N LYS A 503 -8.78 -24.28 0.19
CA LYS A 503 -9.69 -24.71 -0.88
C LYS A 503 -8.99 -25.52 -1.97
N ALA A 504 -7.80 -25.09 -2.40
CA ALA A 504 -7.01 -25.82 -3.39
C ALA A 504 -6.51 -27.18 -2.83
N ALA A 505 -6.12 -27.22 -1.55
CA ALA A 505 -5.74 -28.46 -0.89
C ALA A 505 -6.91 -29.44 -0.78
N ASP A 506 -8.13 -28.96 -0.48
CA ASP A 506 -9.34 -29.78 -0.41
C ASP A 506 -9.70 -30.36 -1.79
N VAL A 507 -9.62 -29.55 -2.87
CA VAL A 507 -9.85 -30.02 -4.24
C VAL A 507 -8.83 -31.10 -4.62
N LEU A 508 -7.55 -30.87 -4.33
CA LEU A 508 -6.48 -31.82 -4.59
C LEU A 508 -6.70 -33.13 -3.81
N ALA A 509 -7.17 -33.07 -2.56
CA ALA A 509 -7.49 -34.26 -1.76
C ALA A 509 -8.58 -35.11 -2.39
N LEU A 510 -9.64 -34.45 -2.86
CA LEU A 510 -10.80 -35.15 -3.47
C LEU A 510 -10.46 -35.80 -4.80
N GLU A 511 -9.64 -35.17 -5.63
CA GLU A 511 -9.35 -35.63 -6.98
C GLU A 511 -8.15 -36.56 -7.07
N ALA A 512 -7.12 -36.35 -6.25
CA ALA A 512 -5.88 -37.13 -6.31
C ALA A 512 -5.82 -38.32 -5.33
N ASP A 513 -6.78 -38.45 -4.40
CA ASP A 513 -6.82 -39.53 -3.39
C ASP A 513 -5.50 -39.69 -2.61
N CYS A 514 -4.96 -38.58 -2.12
CA CYS A 514 -3.76 -38.57 -1.29
C CYS A 514 -3.93 -37.60 -0.11
N PRO A 515 -3.16 -37.77 0.96
CA PRO A 515 -3.10 -36.81 2.06
C PRO A 515 -2.67 -35.43 1.53
N THR A 516 -3.40 -34.37 1.92
CA THR A 516 -3.10 -33.01 1.50
C THR A 516 -3.03 -32.05 2.69
N ASP A 517 -2.31 -30.95 2.51
CA ASP A 517 -2.26 -29.82 3.44
C ASP A 517 -2.00 -28.52 2.66
N THR A 518 -2.19 -27.39 3.30
CA THR A 518 -1.66 -26.13 2.77
C THR A 518 -0.13 -26.12 2.92
N LEU A 519 0.57 -25.47 1.98
CA LEU A 519 2.03 -25.31 2.07
C LEU A 519 2.45 -24.71 3.42
N ALA A 520 1.77 -23.65 3.87
CA ALA A 520 2.03 -23.00 5.15
C ALA A 520 1.75 -23.93 6.36
N GLY A 521 0.66 -24.70 6.34
CA GLY A 521 0.31 -25.68 7.35
C GLY A 521 1.36 -26.79 7.46
N PHE A 522 1.77 -27.33 6.33
CA PHE A 522 2.80 -28.36 6.23
C PHE A 522 4.15 -27.89 6.80
N LEU A 523 4.63 -26.71 6.39
CA LEU A 523 5.86 -26.10 6.90
C LEU A 523 5.80 -25.83 8.41
N THR A 524 4.64 -25.37 8.91
CA THR A 524 4.43 -25.14 10.34
C THR A 524 4.41 -26.43 11.14
N SER A 525 3.78 -27.50 10.62
CA SER A 525 3.75 -28.82 11.25
C SER A 525 5.16 -29.41 11.40
N HIS A 526 6.03 -29.25 10.40
CA HIS A 526 7.44 -29.64 10.48
C HIS A 526 8.21 -28.87 11.55
N ARG A 527 8.02 -27.56 11.64
CA ARG A 527 8.67 -26.72 12.66
C ARG A 527 8.27 -27.11 14.09
N THR A 528 7.05 -27.61 14.29
CA THR A 528 6.52 -28.02 15.60
C THR A 528 6.84 -29.48 15.96
N GLY A 529 7.66 -30.18 15.17
CA GLY A 529 8.17 -31.53 15.48
C GLY A 529 7.18 -32.66 15.21
N ARG A 530 6.16 -32.46 14.37
CA ARG A 530 5.32 -33.56 13.89
C ARG A 530 6.13 -34.49 13.01
N THR A 531 5.82 -35.79 13.08
CA THR A 531 6.58 -36.89 12.44
C THR A 531 6.80 -36.60 10.95
N PRO A 532 8.06 -36.59 10.48
CA PRO A 532 8.34 -36.40 9.07
C PRO A 532 7.80 -37.55 8.23
N TRP A 533 7.42 -37.28 6.99
CA TRP A 533 7.06 -38.27 6.00
C TRP A 533 8.28 -39.16 5.70
N PRO A 534 8.09 -40.44 5.33
CA PRO A 534 9.19 -41.36 5.05
C PRO A 534 10.14 -40.84 3.96
N THR A 535 11.39 -41.29 3.99
CA THR A 535 12.35 -41.04 2.91
C THR A 535 11.79 -41.51 1.58
N GLY A 536 11.98 -40.74 0.51
CA GLY A 536 11.50 -41.08 -0.83
C GLY A 536 10.03 -40.70 -1.09
N THR A 537 9.34 -40.04 -0.13
CA THR A 537 7.99 -39.46 -0.37
C THR A 537 8.00 -38.53 -1.58
N THR A 538 6.95 -38.58 -2.39
CA THR A 538 6.71 -37.64 -3.46
C THR A 538 5.84 -36.50 -2.91
N VAL A 539 6.36 -35.28 -2.91
CA VAL A 539 5.63 -34.05 -2.54
C VAL A 539 5.14 -33.41 -3.82
N ILE A 540 3.86 -33.25 -3.96
CA ILE A 540 3.24 -32.58 -5.12
C ILE A 540 2.76 -31.20 -4.64
N LEU A 541 3.33 -30.13 -5.19
CA LEU A 541 2.88 -28.76 -4.96
C LEU A 541 2.03 -28.33 -6.15
N ASP A 542 0.73 -28.30 -5.95
CA ASP A 542 -0.22 -27.78 -6.94
C ASP A 542 -0.36 -26.26 -6.82
N GLU A 543 -0.76 -25.61 -7.89
CA GLU A 543 -0.83 -24.13 -8.05
C GLU A 543 0.50 -23.44 -7.61
N ALA A 544 1.62 -24.04 -8.00
CA ALA A 544 2.97 -23.63 -7.60
C ALA A 544 3.32 -22.18 -7.98
N GLY A 545 2.66 -21.60 -8.99
CA GLY A 545 2.78 -20.19 -9.35
C GLY A 545 2.42 -19.21 -8.22
N MET A 546 1.56 -19.65 -7.29
CA MET A 546 1.11 -18.86 -6.14
C MET A 546 1.96 -19.08 -4.88
N ALA A 547 2.96 -19.97 -4.90
CA ALA A 547 3.83 -20.22 -3.75
C ALA A 547 4.84 -19.08 -3.56
N ALA A 548 4.98 -18.61 -2.32
CA ALA A 548 6.01 -17.63 -1.98
C ALA A 548 7.41 -18.25 -2.09
N THR A 549 8.40 -17.48 -2.54
CA THR A 549 9.80 -17.93 -2.67
C THR A 549 10.36 -18.47 -1.36
N THR A 550 10.08 -17.79 -0.25
CA THR A 550 10.50 -18.22 1.09
C THR A 550 9.92 -19.57 1.50
N ASP A 551 8.67 -19.84 1.17
CA ASP A 551 8.03 -21.11 1.51
C ASP A 551 8.53 -22.24 0.59
N LEU A 552 8.76 -21.92 -0.68
CA LEU A 552 9.34 -22.86 -1.63
C LEU A 552 10.80 -23.21 -1.24
N ALA A 553 11.60 -22.23 -0.79
CA ALA A 553 12.95 -22.47 -0.29
C ALA A 553 12.94 -23.43 0.91
N ARG A 554 12.07 -23.17 1.90
CA ARG A 554 11.90 -24.05 3.06
C ARG A 554 11.44 -25.45 2.65
N LEU A 555 10.54 -25.56 1.67
CA LEU A 555 10.11 -26.85 1.15
C LEU A 555 11.27 -27.60 0.49
N VAL A 556 12.08 -26.91 -0.31
CA VAL A 556 13.27 -27.49 -0.97
C VAL A 556 14.30 -27.97 0.07
N ASP A 557 14.51 -27.24 1.16
CA ASP A 557 15.37 -27.67 2.26
C ASP A 557 14.88 -28.98 2.87
N LEU A 558 13.57 -29.12 3.12
CA LEU A 558 12.97 -30.37 3.63
C LEU A 558 13.11 -31.51 2.61
N VAL A 559 12.85 -31.21 1.32
CA VAL A 559 13.01 -32.16 0.23
C VAL A 559 14.45 -32.73 0.20
N GLN A 560 15.46 -31.90 0.38
CA GLN A 560 16.85 -32.31 0.44
C GLN A 560 17.17 -33.10 1.72
N GLN A 561 16.74 -32.56 2.87
CA GLN A 561 16.99 -33.16 4.18
C GLN A 561 16.44 -34.61 4.30
N TYR A 562 15.21 -34.81 3.82
CA TYR A 562 14.51 -36.08 3.92
C TYR A 562 14.60 -36.96 2.66
N ARG A 563 15.35 -36.50 1.65
CA ARG A 563 15.48 -37.17 0.34
C ARG A 563 14.12 -37.44 -0.31
N TRP A 564 13.23 -36.46 -0.24
CA TRP A 564 11.95 -36.48 -0.94
C TRP A 564 12.14 -36.13 -2.41
N ARG A 565 11.08 -36.34 -3.18
CA ARG A 565 10.93 -35.82 -4.55
C ARG A 565 9.97 -34.68 -4.54
N LEU A 566 10.20 -33.69 -5.36
CA LEU A 566 9.31 -32.54 -5.54
C LEU A 566 8.72 -32.54 -6.95
N VAL A 567 7.41 -32.42 -7.02
CA VAL A 567 6.66 -32.18 -8.24
C VAL A 567 5.98 -30.83 -8.08
N VAL A 568 6.21 -29.91 -9.00
CA VAL A 568 5.55 -28.60 -9.02
C VAL A 568 4.63 -28.53 -10.23
N VAL A 569 3.36 -28.26 -9.98
CA VAL A 569 2.30 -28.16 -11.00
C VAL A 569 1.71 -26.78 -10.92
N GLY A 570 1.53 -26.12 -12.05
CA GLY A 570 0.94 -24.78 -12.02
C GLY A 570 0.84 -24.13 -13.40
N ASP A 571 0.43 -22.88 -13.36
CA ASP A 571 0.32 -22.02 -14.52
C ASP A 571 1.11 -20.72 -14.24
N PRO A 572 2.20 -20.43 -14.98
CA PRO A 572 3.02 -19.25 -14.75
C PRO A 572 2.30 -17.93 -15.12
N GLU A 573 1.21 -17.99 -15.90
CA GLU A 573 0.43 -16.82 -16.28
C GLU A 573 -0.70 -16.50 -15.30
N GLN A 574 -1.00 -17.39 -14.34
CA GLN A 574 -1.95 -17.14 -13.27
C GLN A 574 -1.40 -16.17 -12.23
N LEU A 575 -2.20 -15.91 -11.19
CA LEU A 575 -1.86 -14.96 -10.13
C LEU A 575 -0.53 -15.31 -9.47
N PRO A 576 0.37 -14.33 -9.30
CA PRO A 576 1.59 -14.53 -8.53
C PRO A 576 1.30 -14.73 -7.03
N ALA A 577 2.29 -15.19 -6.30
CA ALA A 577 2.28 -15.27 -4.84
C ALA A 577 1.86 -13.92 -4.19
N VAL A 578 1.21 -13.99 -3.04
CA VAL A 578 0.83 -12.80 -2.25
C VAL A 578 2.08 -12.07 -1.72
N GLY A 579 3.17 -12.80 -1.45
CA GLY A 579 4.47 -12.26 -1.08
C GLY A 579 5.48 -12.32 -2.22
N ARG A 580 6.77 -12.37 -1.87
CA ARG A 580 7.86 -12.56 -2.82
C ARG A 580 7.69 -13.91 -3.54
N GLY A 581 7.55 -13.90 -4.86
CA GLY A 581 7.30 -15.08 -5.68
C GLY A 581 8.02 -15.00 -7.03
N GLY A 582 7.61 -15.84 -7.99
CA GLY A 582 8.12 -15.85 -9.35
C GLY A 582 9.09 -17.00 -9.66
N VAL A 583 9.47 -17.82 -8.67
CA VAL A 583 10.40 -18.95 -8.85
C VAL A 583 9.82 -19.99 -9.81
N PHE A 584 8.56 -20.35 -9.68
CA PHE A 584 7.91 -21.32 -10.59
C PHE A 584 7.91 -20.83 -12.04
N ALA A 585 7.54 -19.56 -12.27
CA ALA A 585 7.59 -18.97 -13.62
C ALA A 585 9.01 -18.97 -14.19
N HIS A 586 10.01 -18.62 -13.38
CA HIS A 586 11.40 -18.67 -13.81
C HIS A 586 11.88 -20.10 -14.12
N TRP A 587 11.50 -21.08 -13.31
CA TRP A 587 11.82 -22.50 -13.58
C TRP A 587 11.16 -22.98 -14.86
N SER A 588 9.90 -22.61 -15.12
CA SER A 588 9.19 -22.95 -16.36
C SER A 588 9.82 -22.33 -17.60
N ASP A 589 10.45 -21.15 -17.47
CA ASP A 589 11.12 -20.47 -18.60
C ASP A 589 12.52 -21.02 -18.88
N THR A 590 13.23 -21.50 -17.85
CA THR A 590 14.66 -21.77 -17.94
C THR A 590 15.04 -23.26 -17.82
N LEU A 591 14.17 -24.08 -17.26
CA LEU A 591 14.44 -25.49 -17.01
C LEU A 591 13.56 -26.42 -17.85
N PRO A 592 14.00 -27.69 -18.06
CA PRO A 592 13.16 -28.71 -18.68
C PRO A 592 11.84 -28.88 -17.92
N HIS A 593 10.72 -28.76 -18.60
CA HIS A 593 9.39 -28.90 -18.04
C HIS A 593 8.45 -29.64 -19.00
N LEU A 594 7.32 -30.07 -18.49
CA LEU A 594 6.25 -30.72 -19.24
C LEU A 594 5.10 -29.73 -19.42
N THR A 595 4.60 -29.57 -20.63
CA THR A 595 3.46 -28.69 -20.91
C THR A 595 2.21 -29.55 -21.19
N LEU A 596 1.12 -29.20 -20.52
CA LEU A 596 -0.21 -29.75 -20.81
C LEU A 596 -0.92 -28.79 -21.76
N ASP A 597 -1.12 -29.22 -22.99
CA ASP A 597 -1.85 -28.48 -24.01
C ASP A 597 -3.36 -28.73 -23.89
N THR A 598 -4.19 -27.77 -24.35
CA THR A 598 -5.66 -27.87 -24.39
C THR A 598 -6.14 -28.83 -25.46
#